data_49387ad9435cc239bb39ea5ec8dbe7c7
#
_entry.id   49387ad9435cc239bb39ea5ec8dbe7c7
#
_cell.length_a   1.000
_cell.length_b   1.000
_cell.length_c   1.000
_cell.angle_alpha   90.00
_cell.angle_beta   90.00
_cell.angle_gamma   90.00
#
_symmetry.space_group_name_H-M   'P 1'
#
loop_
_entity.id
_entity.type
_entity.pdbx_description
1 polymer ?
#
loop_
_entity_poly.entity_id
_entity_poly.type
_entity_poly.pdbx_seq_one_letter_code
_entity_poly.pdbx_strand_id
1 'polypeptide(L)'
;MLTQKANDKIFEGTAPEEGEILRRNEAQGLQHNSMRSQECSWSPPPSEWFKFNVGAAVDNPYTFLAVVVRNDVGNVIEAIINRVDVTSPPEAEALAFNYAVRLINQWSARKVIIEGDAPSVVDALKDRNTEAPSEINGIVQDVFTVLDTCTDTIVNFSCVNKSCNSLAYDCLKWATRDGYFGLLPIRWFNGASFIGPSCV
;
A
#
# COMPACT_ATOMS: atom_id res chain seq x y z
N MET A 1 -3.82 25.47 -69.75
CA MET A 1 -3.20 24.58 -70.81
C MET A 1 -2.09 23.79 -70.15
N LEU A 2 -2.11 22.49 -70.32
CA LEU A 2 -1.09 21.48 -70.00
C LEU A 2 -1.04 21.04 -68.50
N THR A 3 -1.64 20.00 -68.18
CA THR A 3 -1.62 18.53 -68.36
C THR A 3 -0.82 17.84 -67.24
N GLN A 4 -1.61 17.17 -66.51
CA GLN A 4 -1.42 16.12 -65.56
C GLN A 4 -0.51 14.98 -66.11
N LYS A 5 0.40 14.49 -65.28
CA LYS A 5 0.88 13.10 -65.43
C LYS A 5 0.95 12.44 -64.06
N ALA A 6 0.11 11.47 -63.91
CA ALA A 6 0.09 10.47 -62.89
C ALA A 6 1.38 9.65 -62.85
N ASN A 7 1.81 9.23 -61.67
CA ASN A 7 2.75 8.15 -61.49
C ASN A 7 2.17 7.15 -60.48
N ASP A 8 1.48 6.16 -61.05
CA ASP A 8 1.09 4.94 -60.36
C ASP A 8 2.36 4.13 -60.04
N LYS A 9 2.70 4.02 -58.78
CA LYS A 9 3.57 2.94 -58.27
C LYS A 9 2.72 1.92 -57.57
N ILE A 10 2.44 0.83 -58.30
CA ILE A 10 1.89 -0.41 -57.79
C ILE A 10 2.94 -0.98 -56.81
N PHE A 11 2.56 -1.07 -55.55
CA PHE A 11 3.35 -1.76 -54.52
C PHE A 11 2.81 -3.21 -54.46
N GLU A 12 3.48 -4.13 -55.14
CA GLU A 12 3.30 -5.57 -54.96
C GLU A 12 3.91 -5.97 -53.64
N GLY A 13 3.10 -5.99 -52.61
CA GLY A 13 3.43 -6.59 -51.30
C GLY A 13 2.91 -8.03 -51.27
N THR A 14 3.79 -9.00 -51.42
CA THR A 14 3.50 -10.40 -51.16
C THR A 14 3.05 -10.56 -49.72
N ALA A 15 1.88 -11.18 -49.51
CA ALA A 15 1.39 -11.54 -48.20
C ALA A 15 2.38 -12.51 -47.49
N PRO A 16 2.71 -12.35 -46.22
CA PRO A 16 3.58 -13.29 -45.51
C PRO A 16 2.90 -14.66 -45.41
N GLU A 17 3.69 -15.73 -45.63
CA GLU A 17 3.22 -17.10 -45.55
C GLU A 17 2.66 -17.43 -44.14
N GLU A 18 1.60 -18.26 -44.10
CA GLU A 18 0.92 -18.65 -42.82
C GLU A 18 1.87 -19.20 -41.74
N GLY A 19 2.99 -19.80 -42.13
CA GLY A 19 4.02 -20.29 -41.23
C GLY A 19 4.76 -19.20 -40.44
N GLU A 20 4.83 -17.97 -40.93
CA GLU A 20 5.50 -16.85 -40.28
C GLU A 20 4.58 -16.19 -39.22
N ILE A 21 3.26 -16.22 -39.47
CA ILE A 21 2.26 -15.73 -38.50
C ILE A 21 2.18 -16.67 -37.29
N LEU A 22 2.27 -17.98 -37.49
CA LEU A 22 2.27 -18.97 -36.41
C LEU A 22 3.51 -18.85 -35.54
N ARG A 23 4.71 -18.64 -36.13
CA ARG A 23 5.95 -18.46 -35.36
C ARG A 23 5.97 -17.15 -34.56
N ARG A 24 5.35 -16.08 -35.05
CA ARG A 24 5.18 -14.83 -34.32
C ARG A 24 4.24 -14.97 -33.11
N ASN A 25 3.15 -15.73 -33.30
CA ASN A 25 2.19 -16.00 -32.24
C ASN A 25 2.78 -16.91 -31.13
N GLU A 26 3.61 -17.89 -31.50
CA GLU A 26 4.32 -18.73 -30.53
C GLU A 26 5.40 -17.93 -29.77
N ALA A 27 6.13 -17.02 -30.42
CA ALA A 27 7.11 -16.16 -29.77
C ALA A 27 6.45 -15.14 -28.80
N GLN A 28 5.24 -14.64 -29.13
CA GLN A 28 4.47 -13.78 -28.23
C GLN A 28 3.82 -14.56 -27.08
N GLY A 29 3.42 -15.82 -27.32
CA GLY A 29 2.88 -16.71 -26.28
C GLY A 29 3.91 -17.11 -25.23
N LEU A 30 5.19 -17.22 -25.60
CA LEU A 30 6.28 -17.57 -24.69
C LEU A 30 6.77 -16.39 -23.82
N GLN A 31 6.49 -15.15 -24.20
CA GLN A 31 6.83 -13.97 -23.37
C GLN A 31 5.77 -13.64 -22.31
N HIS A 32 4.56 -14.22 -22.40
CA HIS A 32 3.48 -13.94 -21.43
C HIS A 32 3.48 -14.86 -20.22
N ASN A 33 4.39 -15.84 -20.12
CA ASN A 33 4.36 -16.86 -19.08
C ASN A 33 5.52 -16.78 -18.06
N SER A 34 6.22 -15.67 -17.97
CA SER A 34 7.27 -15.48 -16.95
C SER A 34 7.03 -14.29 -16.01
N MET A 35 5.85 -13.69 -15.97
CA MET A 35 5.40 -12.91 -14.83
C MET A 35 4.79 -13.86 -13.78
N ARG A 36 5.58 -14.77 -13.22
CA ARG A 36 5.35 -15.22 -11.87
C ARG A 36 5.34 -13.96 -11.02
N SER A 37 4.18 -13.61 -10.47
CA SER A 37 4.07 -12.64 -9.41
C SER A 37 5.20 -12.93 -8.42
N GLN A 38 6.22 -12.09 -8.40
CA GLN A 38 7.24 -12.15 -7.36
C GLN A 38 6.45 -12.02 -6.06
N GLU A 39 6.40 -13.10 -5.27
CA GLU A 39 5.77 -13.06 -3.97
C GLU A 39 6.51 -11.99 -3.17
N CYS A 40 5.88 -10.83 -3.06
CA CYS A 40 6.42 -9.74 -2.28
C CYS A 40 6.32 -10.15 -0.81
N SER A 41 7.45 -10.35 -0.17
CA SER A 41 7.53 -10.53 1.26
C SER A 41 7.89 -9.20 1.93
N TRP A 42 7.33 -8.96 3.10
CA TRP A 42 7.71 -7.80 3.89
C TRP A 42 9.20 -7.86 4.27
N SER A 43 9.88 -6.72 4.24
CA SER A 43 11.27 -6.59 4.67
C SER A 43 11.40 -5.61 5.84
N PRO A 44 12.31 -5.86 6.81
CA PRO A 44 12.54 -4.91 7.90
C PRO A 44 13.05 -3.57 7.38
N PRO A 45 12.86 -2.48 8.13
CA PRO A 45 13.43 -1.18 7.81
C PRO A 45 14.95 -1.17 8.00
N PRO A 46 15.66 -0.15 7.49
CA PRO A 46 17.06 0.08 7.82
C PRO A 46 17.32 0.19 9.32
N SER A 47 18.56 -0.01 9.75
CA SER A 47 18.94 0.13 11.17
C SER A 47 18.49 1.48 11.74
N GLU A 48 18.03 1.47 12.97
CA GLU A 48 17.48 2.62 13.71
C GLU A 48 16.15 3.20 13.17
N TRP A 49 15.56 2.59 12.14
CA TRP A 49 14.24 2.96 11.65
C TRP A 49 13.16 2.07 12.25
N PHE A 50 11.97 2.64 12.41
CA PHE A 50 10.75 1.89 12.68
C PHE A 50 9.88 1.86 11.43
N LYS A 51 9.16 0.76 11.25
CA LYS A 51 8.20 0.61 10.17
C LYS A 51 6.81 0.42 10.74
N PHE A 52 5.90 1.29 10.31
CA PHE A 52 4.50 1.30 10.69
C PHE A 52 3.69 0.76 9.52
N ASN A 53 3.19 -0.45 9.63
CA ASN A 53 2.29 -1.03 8.64
C ASN A 53 0.86 -0.65 8.98
N VAL A 54 0.18 0.03 8.06
CA VAL A 54 -1.18 0.53 8.27
C VAL A 54 -2.16 -0.14 7.31
N GLY A 55 -3.40 -0.28 7.74
CA GLY A 55 -4.49 -0.77 6.91
C GLY A 55 -5.83 -0.43 7.52
N ALA A 56 -6.87 -0.55 6.72
CA ALA A 56 -8.25 -0.33 7.12
C ALA A 56 -9.15 -1.49 6.71
N ALA A 57 -10.20 -1.73 7.48
CA ALA A 57 -11.26 -2.67 7.17
C ALA A 57 -12.62 -2.05 7.48
N VAL A 58 -13.40 -1.80 6.43
CA VAL A 58 -14.78 -1.32 6.55
C VAL A 58 -15.68 -2.50 6.86
N ASP A 59 -16.31 -2.48 8.03
CA ASP A 59 -17.24 -3.51 8.51
C ASP A 59 -18.44 -2.80 9.20
N ASN A 60 -19.51 -2.60 8.41
CA ASN A 60 -20.66 -1.82 8.86
C ASN A 60 -21.22 -2.29 10.22
N PRO A 61 -21.49 -1.37 11.16
CA PRO A 61 -21.51 0.09 10.98
C PRO A 61 -20.16 0.78 11.23
N TYR A 62 -19.09 0.08 11.54
CA TYR A 62 -17.79 0.65 11.92
C TYR A 62 -16.71 0.35 10.90
N THR A 63 -15.63 1.10 10.99
CA THR A 63 -14.37 0.83 10.30
C THR A 63 -13.28 0.63 11.33
N PHE A 64 -12.46 -0.39 11.11
CA PHE A 64 -11.30 -0.70 11.93
C PHE A 64 -10.02 -0.28 11.21
N LEU A 65 -9.15 0.40 11.93
CA LEU A 65 -7.84 0.85 11.46
C LEU A 65 -6.77 0.10 12.25
N ALA A 66 -5.79 -0.48 11.57
CA ALA A 66 -4.66 -1.13 12.21
C ALA A 66 -3.38 -0.35 11.99
N VAL A 67 -2.56 -0.27 13.03
CA VAL A 67 -1.16 0.14 12.96
C VAL A 67 -0.32 -0.93 13.66
N VAL A 68 0.62 -1.52 12.92
CA VAL A 68 1.59 -2.48 13.45
C VAL A 68 2.98 -1.90 13.33
N VAL A 69 3.64 -1.68 14.45
CA VAL A 69 4.97 -1.09 14.53
C VAL A 69 6.02 -2.17 14.67
N ARG A 70 7.01 -2.17 13.78
CA ARG A 70 8.13 -3.12 13.80
C ARG A 70 9.47 -2.40 13.78
N ASN A 71 10.45 -2.97 14.47
CA ASN A 71 11.82 -2.46 14.47
C ASN A 71 12.64 -3.00 13.29
N ASP A 72 13.91 -2.62 13.23
CA ASP A 72 14.88 -2.98 12.18
C ASP A 72 15.28 -4.46 12.16
N VAL A 73 14.98 -5.23 13.21
CA VAL A 73 15.13 -6.69 13.22
C VAL A 73 13.82 -7.43 12.93
N GLY A 74 12.73 -6.69 12.66
CA GLY A 74 11.43 -7.25 12.29
C GLY A 74 10.50 -7.60 13.45
N ASN A 75 10.91 -7.35 14.69
CA ASN A 75 10.07 -7.60 15.85
C ASN A 75 8.91 -6.61 15.92
N VAL A 76 7.71 -7.12 16.25
CA VAL A 76 6.56 -6.28 16.57
C VAL A 76 6.82 -5.62 17.93
N ILE A 77 6.80 -4.30 17.95
CA ILE A 77 7.00 -3.47 19.15
C ILE A 77 5.67 -2.99 19.69
N GLU A 78 4.75 -2.67 18.79
CA GLU A 78 3.39 -2.27 19.14
C GLU A 78 2.44 -2.65 18.01
N ALA A 79 1.23 -2.99 18.38
CA ALA A 79 0.13 -3.15 17.44
C ALA A 79 -1.14 -2.60 18.08
N ILE A 80 -1.85 -1.78 17.35
CA ILE A 80 -3.05 -1.10 17.84
C ILE A 80 -4.14 -1.13 16.79
N ILE A 81 -5.36 -1.36 17.24
CA ILE A 81 -6.59 -1.24 16.45
C ILE A 81 -7.35 -0.02 16.94
N ASN A 82 -7.71 0.85 16.04
CA ASN A 82 -8.68 1.92 16.29
C ASN A 82 -9.99 1.62 15.58
N ARG A 83 -11.08 2.18 16.10
CA ARG A 83 -12.40 2.07 15.51
C ARG A 83 -12.93 3.46 15.21
N VAL A 84 -13.40 3.67 13.99
CA VAL A 84 -13.92 4.95 13.51
C VAL A 84 -15.27 4.77 12.83
N ASP A 85 -16.05 5.84 12.79
CA ASP A 85 -17.37 5.87 12.16
C ASP A 85 -17.24 6.47 10.74
N VAL A 86 -16.67 5.68 9.85
CA VAL A 86 -16.46 6.02 8.43
C VAL A 86 -16.79 4.78 7.62
N THR A 87 -17.46 4.96 6.48
CA THR A 87 -17.87 3.86 5.59
C THR A 87 -17.22 3.92 4.21
N SER A 88 -16.52 5.01 3.90
CA SER A 88 -15.77 5.17 2.65
C SER A 88 -14.42 4.47 2.74
N PRO A 89 -14.11 3.49 1.87
CA PRO A 89 -12.80 2.83 1.88
C PRO A 89 -11.62 3.77 1.66
N PRO A 90 -11.64 4.74 0.72
CA PRO A 90 -10.54 5.71 0.57
C PRO A 90 -10.29 6.57 1.81
N GLU A 91 -11.38 7.04 2.47
CA GLU A 91 -11.25 7.79 3.73
C GLU A 91 -10.68 6.90 4.84
N ALA A 92 -11.12 5.65 4.93
CA ALA A 92 -10.64 4.70 5.91
C ALA A 92 -9.13 4.46 5.78
N GLU A 93 -8.65 4.24 4.56
CA GLU A 93 -7.21 4.08 4.30
C GLU A 93 -6.43 5.35 4.66
N ALA A 94 -6.92 6.55 4.27
CA ALA A 94 -6.28 7.81 4.63
C ALA A 94 -6.25 8.02 6.16
N LEU A 95 -7.32 7.66 6.87
CA LEU A 95 -7.39 7.72 8.33
C LEU A 95 -6.41 6.76 8.99
N ALA A 96 -6.11 5.59 8.41
CA ALA A 96 -5.09 4.69 8.94
C ALA A 96 -3.69 5.34 8.92
N PHE A 97 -3.34 6.05 7.84
CA PHE A 97 -2.10 6.84 7.78
C PHE A 97 -2.12 8.00 8.77
N ASN A 98 -3.22 8.75 8.87
CA ASN A 98 -3.36 9.84 9.85
C ASN A 98 -3.18 9.33 11.28
N TYR A 99 -3.79 8.18 11.59
CA TYR A 99 -3.66 7.57 12.91
C TYR A 99 -2.22 7.17 13.22
N ALA A 100 -1.51 6.57 12.25
CA ALA A 100 -0.09 6.21 12.41
C ALA A 100 0.79 7.45 12.67
N VAL A 101 0.58 8.54 11.94
CA VAL A 101 1.33 9.79 12.13
C VAL A 101 1.08 10.38 13.52
N ARG A 102 -0.15 10.32 14.03
CA ARG A 102 -0.47 10.77 15.40
C ARG A 102 0.21 9.92 16.47
N LEU A 103 0.42 8.61 16.21
CA LEU A 103 1.16 7.74 17.12
C LEU A 103 2.65 8.09 17.19
N ILE A 104 3.26 8.60 16.13
CA ILE A 104 4.68 8.98 16.12
C ILE A 104 4.99 10.00 17.21
N ASN A 105 4.10 10.95 17.47
CA ASN A 105 4.27 11.95 18.52
C ASN A 105 4.36 11.35 19.95
N GLN A 106 3.86 10.12 20.13
CA GLN A 106 3.92 9.40 21.40
C GLN A 106 5.21 8.57 21.52
N TRP A 107 5.93 8.42 20.41
CA TRP A 107 7.15 7.64 20.32
C TRP A 107 8.36 8.57 20.20
N SER A 108 9.44 8.23 20.87
CA SER A 108 10.74 8.90 20.67
C SER A 108 11.45 8.45 19.38
N ALA A 109 10.70 7.90 18.43
CA ALA A 109 11.23 7.42 17.16
C ALA A 109 11.60 8.60 16.27
N ARG A 110 12.88 8.66 15.85
CA ARG A 110 13.37 9.74 14.99
C ARG A 110 13.30 9.41 13.49
N LYS A 111 13.12 8.15 13.14
CA LYS A 111 13.12 7.67 11.75
C LYS A 111 12.01 6.65 11.56
N VAL A 112 11.00 6.98 10.77
CA VAL A 112 9.81 6.17 10.56
C VAL A 112 9.50 6.00 9.08
N ILE A 113 9.16 4.77 8.66
CA ILE A 113 8.54 4.47 7.39
C ILE A 113 7.10 4.03 7.67
N ILE A 114 6.13 4.71 7.08
CA ILE A 114 4.73 4.29 7.13
C ILE A 114 4.38 3.61 5.81
N GLU A 115 3.98 2.34 5.88
CA GLU A 115 3.63 1.50 4.74
C GLU A 115 2.16 1.14 4.74
N GLY A 116 1.51 1.30 3.58
CA GLY A 116 0.14 0.83 3.34
C GLY A 116 -0.04 0.46 1.87
N ASP A 117 -1.17 -0.09 1.51
CA ASP A 117 -1.47 -0.57 0.15
C ASP A 117 -2.52 0.29 -0.58
N ALA A 118 -2.64 1.57 -0.19
CA ALA A 118 -3.48 2.58 -0.83
C ALA A 118 -2.64 3.57 -1.67
N PRO A 119 -2.42 3.33 -2.98
CA PRO A 119 -1.54 4.15 -3.80
C PRO A 119 -1.92 5.63 -3.81
N SER A 120 -3.21 5.94 -3.97
CA SER A 120 -3.71 7.33 -4.04
C SER A 120 -3.43 8.13 -2.76
N VAL A 121 -3.50 7.47 -1.60
CA VAL A 121 -3.17 8.07 -0.30
C VAL A 121 -1.67 8.29 -0.20
N VAL A 122 -0.87 7.27 -0.51
CA VAL A 122 0.59 7.34 -0.41
C VAL A 122 1.16 8.39 -1.36
N ASP A 123 0.65 8.48 -2.58
CA ASP A 123 1.12 9.46 -3.56
C ASP A 123 0.81 10.90 -3.10
N ALA A 124 -0.39 11.13 -2.53
CA ALA A 124 -0.76 12.41 -1.95
C ALA A 124 0.09 12.79 -0.72
N LEU A 125 0.55 11.79 0.06
CA LEU A 125 1.38 12.02 1.26
C LEU A 125 2.87 12.21 0.95
N LYS A 126 3.37 11.73 -0.20
CA LYS A 126 4.78 11.86 -0.59
C LYS A 126 5.16 13.27 -1.02
N ASP A 127 4.22 14.00 -1.60
CA ASP A 127 4.49 15.36 -2.09
C ASP A 127 3.30 16.27 -1.75
N ARG A 128 3.56 17.28 -0.92
CA ARG A 128 2.57 18.29 -0.49
C ARG A 128 1.96 19.09 -1.65
N ASN A 129 2.62 19.10 -2.81
CA ASN A 129 2.12 19.78 -4.01
C ASN A 129 1.21 18.88 -4.86
N THR A 130 1.14 17.59 -4.54
CA THR A 130 0.23 16.66 -5.22
C THR A 130 -1.20 16.94 -4.77
N GLU A 131 -2.09 17.18 -5.72
CA GLU A 131 -3.50 17.33 -5.43
C GLU A 131 -4.08 15.98 -4.98
N ALA A 132 -4.52 15.93 -3.74
CA ALA A 132 -5.17 14.74 -3.21
C ALA A 132 -6.61 14.65 -3.76
N PRO A 133 -7.15 13.43 -3.97
CA PRO A 133 -8.56 13.25 -4.26
C PRO A 133 -9.43 14.00 -3.23
N SER A 134 -10.50 14.68 -3.70
CA SER A 134 -11.33 15.54 -2.85
C SER A 134 -11.85 14.85 -1.59
N GLU A 135 -12.15 13.55 -1.70
CA GLU A 135 -12.66 12.71 -0.62
C GLU A 135 -11.66 12.56 0.56
N ILE A 136 -10.36 12.53 0.28
CA ILE A 136 -9.31 12.34 1.29
C ILE A 136 -8.50 13.61 1.57
N ASN A 137 -8.72 14.69 0.83
CA ASN A 137 -7.90 15.89 0.91
C ASN A 137 -7.84 16.48 2.32
N GLY A 138 -8.96 16.56 3.03
CA GLY A 138 -8.99 17.04 4.41
C GLY A 138 -8.11 16.21 5.34
N ILE A 139 -8.16 14.87 5.19
CA ILE A 139 -7.37 13.95 6.01
C ILE A 139 -5.87 14.09 5.70
N VAL A 140 -5.52 14.26 4.41
CA VAL A 140 -4.13 14.49 3.98
C VAL A 140 -3.57 15.79 4.56
N GLN A 141 -4.36 16.87 4.58
CA GLN A 141 -3.95 18.14 5.21
C GLN A 141 -3.77 17.99 6.73
N ASP A 142 -4.62 17.22 7.39
CA ASP A 142 -4.46 16.88 8.81
C ASP A 142 -3.16 16.13 9.07
N VAL A 143 -2.79 15.17 8.20
CA VAL A 143 -1.51 14.45 8.30
C VAL A 143 -0.35 15.44 8.24
N PHE A 144 -0.34 16.36 7.27
CA PHE A 144 0.72 17.36 7.16
C PHE A 144 0.78 18.29 8.36
N THR A 145 -0.38 18.68 8.90
CA THR A 145 -0.45 19.51 10.11
C THR A 145 0.20 18.80 11.31
N VAL A 146 -0.04 17.50 11.48
CA VAL A 146 0.60 16.72 12.55
C VAL A 146 2.10 16.56 12.30
N LEU A 147 2.52 16.29 11.04
CA LEU A 147 3.94 16.17 10.67
C LEU A 147 4.71 17.46 10.96
N ASP A 148 4.10 18.62 10.79
CA ASP A 148 4.73 19.91 11.09
C ASP A 148 5.04 20.09 12.58
N THR A 149 4.40 19.31 13.45
CA THR A 149 4.72 19.24 14.88
C THR A 149 5.82 18.22 15.21
N CYS A 150 6.15 17.32 14.29
CA CYS A 150 7.15 16.25 14.47
C CYS A 150 8.55 16.72 14.00
N THR A 151 9.06 17.82 14.52
CA THR A 151 10.28 18.51 13.99
C THR A 151 11.55 17.64 14.02
N ASP A 152 11.63 16.69 14.95
CA ASP A 152 12.82 15.84 15.15
C ASP A 152 12.68 14.45 14.51
N THR A 153 11.61 14.20 13.76
CA THR A 153 11.32 12.90 13.18
C THR A 153 11.35 12.95 11.65
N ILE A 154 12.08 12.05 11.03
CA ILE A 154 12.03 11.81 9.59
C ILE A 154 10.95 10.78 9.32
N VAL A 155 9.95 11.15 8.52
CA VAL A 155 8.85 10.27 8.12
C VAL A 155 8.87 10.06 6.63
N ASN A 156 8.89 8.79 6.20
CA ASN A 156 8.76 8.38 4.81
C ASN A 156 7.46 7.59 4.60
N PHE A 157 6.78 7.82 3.49
CA PHE A 157 5.60 7.05 3.10
C PHE A 157 5.95 6.07 1.99
N SER A 158 5.46 4.84 2.08
CA SER A 158 5.72 3.78 1.11
C SER A 158 4.44 3.05 0.74
N CYS A 159 4.23 2.85 -0.56
CA CYS A 159 3.17 2.00 -1.05
C CYS A 159 3.72 0.58 -1.22
N VAL A 160 3.01 -0.41 -0.67
CA VAL A 160 3.38 -1.82 -0.74
C VAL A 160 2.22 -2.66 -1.26
N ASN A 161 2.52 -3.85 -1.77
CA ASN A 161 1.46 -4.80 -2.09
C ASN A 161 0.78 -5.31 -0.81
N LYS A 162 -0.49 -5.64 -0.91
CA LYS A 162 -1.28 -6.19 0.20
C LYS A 162 -0.62 -7.40 0.86
N SER A 163 0.04 -8.27 0.09
CA SER A 163 0.81 -9.40 0.61
C SER A 163 1.97 -8.99 1.52
N CYS A 164 2.60 -7.84 1.25
CA CYS A 164 3.66 -7.28 2.10
C CYS A 164 3.10 -6.57 3.34
N ASN A 165 1.78 -6.31 3.38
CA ASN A 165 1.06 -5.68 4.51
C ASN A 165 0.20 -6.70 5.29
N SER A 166 0.44 -8.00 5.09
CA SER A 166 -0.40 -9.09 5.61
C SER A 166 -0.63 -9.04 7.12
N LEU A 167 0.40 -8.64 7.89
CA LEU A 167 0.28 -8.62 9.35
C LEU A 167 -0.78 -7.60 9.85
N ALA A 168 -0.84 -6.41 9.25
CA ALA A 168 -1.88 -5.43 9.56
C ALA A 168 -3.27 -5.98 9.21
N TYR A 169 -3.40 -6.68 8.06
CA TYR A 169 -4.64 -7.31 7.65
C TYR A 169 -5.07 -8.49 8.54
N ASP A 170 -4.14 -9.29 9.04
CA ASP A 170 -4.46 -10.38 9.97
C ASP A 170 -4.98 -9.82 11.29
N CYS A 171 -4.38 -8.73 11.79
CA CYS A 171 -4.90 -8.01 12.95
C CYS A 171 -6.31 -7.46 12.70
N LEU A 172 -6.54 -6.84 11.54
CA LEU A 172 -7.86 -6.31 11.15
C LEU A 172 -8.91 -7.41 11.05
N LYS A 173 -8.60 -8.52 10.37
CA LYS A 173 -9.49 -9.68 10.25
C LYS A 173 -9.96 -10.18 11.62
N TRP A 174 -9.02 -10.28 12.56
CA TRP A 174 -9.36 -10.71 13.91
C TRP A 174 -10.18 -9.66 14.64
N ALA A 175 -9.78 -8.38 14.55
CA ALA A 175 -10.45 -7.28 15.23
C ALA A 175 -11.91 -7.07 14.75
N THR A 176 -12.17 -7.16 13.45
CA THR A 176 -13.53 -7.07 12.89
C THR A 176 -14.40 -8.22 13.37
N ARG A 177 -13.89 -9.47 13.33
CA ARG A 177 -14.63 -10.64 13.78
C ARG A 177 -15.02 -10.54 15.27
N ASP A 178 -14.10 -10.08 16.11
CA ASP A 178 -14.28 -10.09 17.58
C ASP A 178 -14.75 -8.72 18.13
N GLY A 179 -14.94 -7.71 17.25
CA GLY A 179 -15.36 -6.35 17.63
C GLY A 179 -14.33 -5.62 18.50
N TYR A 180 -13.05 -6.01 18.41
CA TYR A 180 -12.00 -5.51 19.29
C TYR A 180 -11.36 -4.22 18.78
N PHE A 181 -11.07 -3.30 19.69
CA PHE A 181 -10.21 -2.14 19.44
C PHE A 181 -9.37 -1.84 20.70
N GLY A 182 -8.18 -1.28 20.49
CA GLY A 182 -7.19 -1.03 21.52
C GLY A 182 -5.84 -1.65 21.20
N LEU A 183 -4.94 -1.67 22.17
CA LEU A 183 -3.62 -2.27 22.08
C LEU A 183 -3.70 -3.80 22.02
N LEU A 184 -3.03 -4.40 21.04
CA LEU A 184 -2.89 -5.83 20.94
C LEU A 184 -1.70 -6.30 21.79
N PRO A 185 -1.85 -7.33 22.62
CA PRO A 185 -0.74 -7.85 23.41
C PRO A 185 0.38 -8.40 22.54
N ILE A 186 1.63 -8.02 22.79
CA ILE A 186 2.79 -8.45 21.99
C ILE A 186 2.95 -9.98 21.97
N ARG A 187 2.53 -10.70 23.03
CA ARG A 187 2.51 -12.16 23.07
C ARG A 187 1.63 -12.82 22.01
N TRP A 188 0.75 -12.05 21.33
CA TRP A 188 -0.07 -12.53 20.21
C TRP A 188 0.68 -12.52 18.89
N PHE A 189 1.95 -12.16 18.91
CA PHE A 189 2.82 -12.14 17.74
C PHE A 189 3.96 -13.13 17.91
N ASN A 190 4.25 -13.91 16.88
CA ASN A 190 5.43 -14.75 16.78
C ASN A 190 6.26 -14.29 15.58
N GLY A 191 7.28 -13.49 15.86
CA GLY A 191 8.05 -12.83 14.82
C GLY A 191 7.15 -11.96 13.93
N ALA A 192 7.07 -12.29 12.65
CA ALA A 192 6.28 -11.56 11.66
C ALA A 192 4.82 -12.04 11.52
N SER A 193 4.36 -12.95 12.39
CA SER A 193 3.02 -13.56 12.30
C SER A 193 2.14 -13.17 13.47
N PHE A 194 0.87 -12.88 13.19
CA PHE A 194 -0.16 -12.71 14.20
C PHE A 194 -0.79 -14.08 14.53
N ILE A 195 -0.67 -14.50 15.78
CA ILE A 195 -1.22 -15.77 16.26
C ILE A 195 -2.53 -15.59 17.04
N GLY A 196 -2.85 -14.34 17.41
CA GLY A 196 -4.06 -14.01 18.15
C GLY A 196 -4.05 -14.47 19.61
N PRO A 197 -5.16 -14.31 20.34
CA PRO A 197 -5.33 -14.87 21.64
C PRO A 197 -5.34 -16.40 21.53
N SER A 198 -4.43 -17.05 22.27
CA SER A 198 -4.51 -18.51 22.43
C SER A 198 -5.84 -18.84 23.10
N CYS A 199 -6.66 -19.70 22.50
CA CYS A 199 -7.80 -20.29 23.20
C CYS A 199 -7.22 -21.10 24.37
N VAL A 200 -7.37 -20.57 25.57
CA VAL A 200 -7.10 -21.26 26.84
C VAL A 200 -8.32 -22.13 27.15
#